data_a787e35d9aa5a1147b0c2ca512f97560
#
_entry.id   a787e35d9aa5a1147b0c2ca512f97560
#
_cell.length_a   1.000
_cell.length_b   1.000
_cell.length_c   1.000
_cell.angle_alpha   90.00
_cell.angle_beta   90.00
_cell.angle_gamma   90.00
#
_symmetry.space_group_name_H-M   'P 1'
#
loop_
_entity.id
_entity.type
_entity.pdbx_description
1 polymer ?
#
loop_
_entity_poly.entity_id
_entity_poly.type
_entity_poly.pdbx_seq_one_letter_code
_entity_poly.pdbx_strand_id
1 'polypeptide(L)'
;MIETVHVIGGGLAGSEAAWQLAKAGVPVVLHEMRPQRRTEAHKTGGLAELVCSNSFRSDDFEANAVGLLHEEMRRAGSIVMAAADANKLPAGGALAVDRDGFSNAITKTLEEHPLVEIVRGEVADLPPTDWTSVIVATGPLTSEALAKAVGNLTGEVELAFFDAIAPIVHFESIDMNVCWRQSRYDKIGPGGTGADYINCPLDKTQYDAFVEALLTGDKTEFKEFEKTPYFEGCLPVEVMAERGPDTLRYGPLKPVGLTNAHKPEEKPYAVVQLRQDNALGTLWNMVGFQTKLKYAEQVRVFRMIPGLANAEFARLGGLHRNTFLNSPVLLDESLRLKAEPRLRFAGQVTGVEGYVESAAIGLIAGRFAASERNGEPLSPPPPTTALGALLAHITGGHLSVESESGSRSFQPMNVNFGLFPPISVPRQSKGKEPRPDGRRPSKALARKTAMSARALSDLEGWLAKDRSVAAE
;
A
#
# COMPACT_ATOMS: atom_id res chain seq x y z
N MET A 1 -25.80 13.22 -23.98
CA MET A 1 -25.14 13.45 -22.66
C MET A 1 -24.38 12.21 -22.29
N ILE A 2 -23.16 12.35 -21.77
CA ILE A 2 -22.36 11.20 -21.29
C ILE A 2 -23.06 10.65 -20.04
N GLU A 3 -23.30 9.33 -20.01
CA GLU A 3 -23.94 8.69 -18.87
C GLU A 3 -23.00 8.65 -17.66
N THR A 4 -23.57 8.82 -16.49
CA THR A 4 -22.86 8.82 -15.20
C THR A 4 -22.24 7.45 -14.89
N VAL A 5 -21.05 7.46 -14.31
CA VAL A 5 -20.42 6.28 -13.73
C VAL A 5 -20.56 6.31 -12.20
N HIS A 6 -21.01 5.22 -11.61
CA HIS A 6 -21.09 5.07 -10.15
C HIS A 6 -19.83 4.42 -9.62
N VAL A 7 -19.23 5.02 -8.58
CA VAL A 7 -18.06 4.46 -7.88
C VAL A 7 -18.48 4.15 -6.44
N ILE A 8 -18.33 2.90 -6.01
CA ILE A 8 -18.69 2.44 -4.67
C ILE A 8 -17.43 2.28 -3.83
N GLY A 9 -17.31 3.11 -2.77
CA GLY A 9 -16.18 3.15 -1.87
C GLY A 9 -15.27 4.35 -2.14
N GLY A 10 -15.22 5.30 -1.19
CA GLY A 10 -14.38 6.50 -1.23
C GLY A 10 -12.98 6.29 -0.63
N GLY A 11 -12.42 5.07 -0.70
CA GLY A 11 -11.03 4.77 -0.36
C GLY A 11 -10.05 5.25 -1.43
N LEU A 12 -8.77 4.81 -1.34
CA LEU A 12 -7.72 5.19 -2.29
C LEU A 12 -8.08 4.88 -3.74
N ALA A 13 -8.56 3.65 -4.00
CA ALA A 13 -8.92 3.22 -5.35
C ALA A 13 -10.14 3.97 -5.91
N GLY A 14 -11.18 4.14 -5.11
CA GLY A 14 -12.40 4.82 -5.58
C GLY A 14 -12.20 6.32 -5.77
N SER A 15 -11.44 6.96 -4.89
CA SER A 15 -11.08 8.39 -5.05
C SER A 15 -10.24 8.61 -6.30
N GLU A 16 -9.28 7.71 -6.57
CA GLU A 16 -8.46 7.76 -7.77
C GLU A 16 -9.30 7.52 -9.04
N ALA A 17 -10.21 6.52 -9.02
CA ALA A 17 -11.10 6.23 -10.14
C ALA A 17 -12.04 7.39 -10.45
N ALA A 18 -12.65 7.98 -9.41
CA ALA A 18 -13.52 9.15 -9.56
C ALA A 18 -12.77 10.33 -10.17
N TRP A 19 -11.53 10.57 -9.75
CA TRP A 19 -10.67 11.60 -10.32
C TRP A 19 -10.36 11.38 -11.80
N GLN A 20 -9.98 10.16 -12.20
CA GLN A 20 -9.67 9.86 -13.59
C GLN A 20 -10.91 10.01 -14.51
N LEU A 21 -12.08 9.60 -14.04
CA LEU A 21 -13.36 9.81 -14.73
C LEU A 21 -13.65 11.29 -14.92
N ALA A 22 -13.59 12.07 -13.85
CA ALA A 22 -13.87 13.49 -13.86
C ALA A 22 -12.91 14.27 -14.78
N LYS A 23 -11.61 13.94 -14.74
CA LYS A 23 -10.61 14.49 -15.67
C LYS A 23 -10.89 14.19 -17.14
N ALA A 24 -11.50 13.05 -17.44
CA ALA A 24 -11.89 12.67 -18.80
C ALA A 24 -13.27 13.23 -19.21
N GLY A 25 -13.85 14.13 -18.39
CA GLY A 25 -15.14 14.76 -18.68
C GLY A 25 -16.37 13.88 -18.40
N VAL A 26 -16.20 12.76 -17.70
CA VAL A 26 -17.28 11.83 -17.38
C VAL A 26 -17.89 12.14 -16.02
N PRO A 27 -19.22 12.35 -15.91
CA PRO A 27 -19.89 12.55 -14.62
C PRO A 27 -19.78 11.32 -13.71
N VAL A 28 -19.55 11.56 -12.42
CA VAL A 28 -19.32 10.52 -11.40
C VAL A 28 -20.20 10.73 -10.20
N VAL A 29 -20.81 9.64 -9.71
CA VAL A 29 -21.40 9.57 -8.37
C VAL A 29 -20.54 8.65 -7.50
N LEU A 30 -19.85 9.22 -6.51
CA LEU A 30 -19.01 8.49 -5.56
C LEU A 30 -19.80 8.17 -4.29
N HIS A 31 -20.10 6.90 -4.07
CA HIS A 31 -20.82 6.40 -2.89
C HIS A 31 -19.81 6.07 -1.78
N GLU A 32 -19.93 6.70 -0.62
CA GLU A 32 -19.10 6.43 0.55
C GLU A 32 -19.97 6.25 1.79
N MET A 33 -19.86 5.11 2.45
CA MET A 33 -20.68 4.78 3.60
C MET A 33 -20.39 5.62 4.85
N ARG A 34 -19.18 6.17 4.97
CA ARG A 34 -18.80 7.04 6.10
C ARG A 34 -19.29 8.46 5.91
N PRO A 35 -19.64 9.17 6.96
CA PRO A 35 -19.57 8.80 8.38
C PRO A 35 -20.76 7.99 8.89
N GLN A 36 -21.80 7.71 8.08
CA GLN A 36 -23.03 7.05 8.53
C GLN A 36 -22.77 5.63 9.04
N ARG A 37 -21.95 4.85 8.30
CA ARG A 37 -21.49 3.54 8.73
C ARG A 37 -19.95 3.54 8.75
N ARG A 38 -19.37 3.19 9.87
CA ARG A 38 -17.91 3.11 10.06
C ARG A 38 -17.47 1.65 10.05
N THR A 39 -16.22 1.42 9.66
CA THR A 39 -15.50 0.16 9.92
C THR A 39 -14.68 0.30 11.20
N GLU A 40 -14.18 -0.80 11.72
CA GLU A 40 -13.31 -0.77 12.92
C GLU A 40 -11.98 -0.03 12.67
N ALA A 41 -11.50 0.01 11.42
CA ALA A 41 -10.24 0.64 11.07
C ALA A 41 -10.34 2.16 10.83
N HIS A 42 -11.46 2.64 10.28
CA HIS A 42 -11.64 4.04 9.91
C HIS A 42 -12.12 4.88 11.09
N LYS A 43 -11.57 6.09 11.22
CA LYS A 43 -11.87 7.02 12.31
C LYS A 43 -12.60 8.27 11.84
N THR A 44 -12.43 8.65 10.57
CA THR A 44 -12.98 9.88 10.00
C THR A 44 -14.01 9.62 8.90
N GLY A 45 -14.67 10.66 8.42
CA GLY A 45 -15.51 10.64 7.22
C GLY A 45 -14.78 11.06 5.94
N GLY A 46 -13.47 11.36 6.03
CA GLY A 46 -12.66 11.80 4.89
C GLY A 46 -12.46 10.69 3.85
N LEU A 47 -12.28 11.10 2.59
CA LEU A 47 -11.94 10.17 1.51
C LEU A 47 -10.47 9.73 1.61
N ALA A 48 -10.15 8.58 1.05
CA ALA A 48 -8.79 8.01 1.01
C ALA A 48 -8.07 7.97 2.37
N GLU A 49 -8.79 7.72 3.46
CA GLU A 49 -8.21 7.63 4.81
C GLU A 49 -7.19 6.49 4.90
N LEU A 50 -5.99 6.79 5.42
CA LEU A 50 -4.92 5.82 5.62
C LEU A 50 -5.06 5.14 6.98
N VAL A 51 -5.51 3.90 7.02
CA VAL A 51 -5.89 3.20 8.26
C VAL A 51 -4.75 2.46 8.94
N CYS A 52 -3.79 1.89 8.20
CA CYS A 52 -2.71 1.06 8.75
C CYS A 52 -1.44 1.89 8.99
N SER A 53 -0.82 2.39 7.95
CA SER A 53 0.44 3.12 7.93
C SER A 53 0.24 4.48 7.26
N ASN A 54 1.16 5.42 7.49
CA ASN A 54 1.22 6.66 6.73
C ASN A 54 2.27 6.64 5.62
N SER A 55 2.84 5.47 5.32
CA SER A 55 3.91 5.31 4.34
C SER A 55 3.42 4.63 3.07
N PHE A 56 3.81 5.19 1.95
CA PHE A 56 3.71 4.60 0.61
C PHE A 56 4.95 3.78 0.24
N ARG A 57 5.84 3.47 1.20
CA ARG A 57 7.09 2.75 1.02
C ARG A 57 8.15 3.56 0.24
N SER A 58 9.10 2.88 -0.42
CA SER A 58 10.22 3.54 -1.12
C SER A 58 9.76 4.41 -2.28
N ASP A 59 10.32 5.63 -2.38
CA ASP A 59 10.07 6.56 -3.51
C ASP A 59 11.22 6.57 -4.55
N ASP A 60 12.14 5.61 -4.45
CA ASP A 60 13.22 5.40 -5.42
C ASP A 60 12.70 4.71 -6.68
N PHE A 61 12.36 5.47 -7.71
CA PHE A 61 11.82 4.95 -8.96
C PHE A 61 12.85 4.24 -9.85
N GLU A 62 14.14 4.42 -9.60
CA GLU A 62 15.18 3.79 -10.43
C GLU A 62 15.41 2.33 -10.04
N ALA A 63 15.32 2.00 -8.74
CA ALA A 63 15.73 0.71 -8.23
C ALA A 63 14.65 -0.05 -7.44
N ASN A 64 13.47 0.56 -7.23
CA ASN A 64 12.35 -0.05 -6.52
C ASN A 64 11.08 -0.02 -7.37
N ALA A 65 10.41 -1.15 -7.47
CA ALA A 65 9.18 -1.28 -8.27
C ALA A 65 8.03 -0.40 -7.72
N VAL A 66 7.95 -0.22 -6.41
CA VAL A 66 6.95 0.68 -5.80
C VAL A 66 7.27 2.14 -6.10
N GLY A 67 8.53 2.56 -6.03
CA GLY A 67 8.92 3.91 -6.43
C GLY A 67 8.67 4.17 -7.91
N LEU A 68 8.90 3.15 -8.76
CA LEU A 68 8.53 3.21 -10.18
C LEU A 68 7.01 3.39 -10.35
N LEU A 69 6.19 2.67 -9.60
CA LEU A 69 4.74 2.82 -9.62
C LEU A 69 4.31 4.24 -9.21
N HIS A 70 4.96 4.83 -8.19
CA HIS A 70 4.72 6.23 -7.81
C HIS A 70 4.97 7.17 -8.99
N GLU A 71 6.11 7.03 -9.67
CA GLU A 71 6.48 7.88 -10.79
C GLU A 71 5.54 7.69 -11.99
N GLU A 72 5.15 6.45 -12.29
CA GLU A 72 4.16 6.17 -13.34
C GLU A 72 2.81 6.83 -13.04
N MET A 73 2.33 6.75 -11.80
CA MET A 73 1.07 7.39 -11.39
C MET A 73 1.17 8.92 -11.39
N ARG A 74 2.33 9.51 -10.99
CA ARG A 74 2.56 10.96 -11.12
C ARG A 74 2.43 11.42 -12.57
N ARG A 75 3.09 10.75 -13.50
CA ARG A 75 3.00 11.05 -14.95
C ARG A 75 1.61 10.85 -15.51
N ALA A 76 0.86 9.88 -14.98
CA ALA A 76 -0.55 9.66 -15.34
C ALA A 76 -1.52 10.69 -14.71
N GLY A 77 -1.04 11.55 -13.83
CA GLY A 77 -1.84 12.62 -13.19
C GLY A 77 -2.76 12.11 -12.07
N SER A 78 -2.25 11.21 -11.24
CA SER A 78 -2.92 10.65 -10.06
C SER A 78 -3.20 11.71 -9.00
N ILE A 79 -4.42 11.77 -8.47
CA ILE A 79 -4.79 12.61 -7.32
C ILE A 79 -4.13 12.10 -6.04
N VAL A 80 -4.00 10.77 -5.89
CA VAL A 80 -3.36 10.15 -4.73
C VAL A 80 -1.90 10.56 -4.65
N MET A 81 -1.16 10.53 -5.76
CA MET A 81 0.24 10.95 -5.76
C MET A 81 0.40 12.45 -5.59
N ALA A 82 -0.47 13.26 -6.18
CA ALA A 82 -0.46 14.71 -5.99
C ALA A 82 -0.69 15.10 -4.52
N ALA A 83 -1.66 14.48 -3.86
CA ALA A 83 -1.93 14.68 -2.44
C ALA A 83 -0.78 14.17 -1.55
N ALA A 84 -0.16 13.04 -1.91
CA ALA A 84 0.99 12.51 -1.18
C ALA A 84 2.20 13.44 -1.26
N ASP A 85 2.51 13.95 -2.44
CA ASP A 85 3.63 14.88 -2.65
C ASP A 85 3.43 16.22 -1.93
N ALA A 86 2.18 16.69 -1.82
CA ALA A 86 1.84 17.93 -1.11
C ALA A 86 1.89 17.78 0.42
N ASN A 87 1.73 16.56 0.96
CA ASN A 87 1.64 16.29 2.39
C ASN A 87 2.77 15.38 2.91
N LYS A 88 3.91 15.35 2.23
CA LYS A 88 5.01 14.45 2.60
C LYS A 88 5.69 14.84 3.91
N LEU A 89 6.08 13.81 4.63
CA LEU A 89 6.82 13.88 5.88
C LEU A 89 8.22 13.29 5.73
N PRO A 90 9.19 13.73 6.56
CA PRO A 90 10.52 13.15 6.60
C PRO A 90 10.49 11.66 6.93
N ALA A 91 10.98 10.80 6.03
CA ALA A 91 11.00 9.35 6.21
C ALA A 91 12.14 8.66 5.44
N GLY A 92 13.32 9.25 5.38
CA GLY A 92 14.46 8.73 4.65
C GLY A 92 14.12 8.50 3.16
N GLY A 93 14.41 7.32 2.62
CA GLY A 93 14.08 6.98 1.23
C GLY A 93 12.62 6.56 0.98
N ALA A 94 11.74 6.67 1.98
CA ALA A 94 10.33 6.36 1.83
C ALA A 94 9.49 7.64 1.61
N LEU A 95 8.36 7.51 0.93
CA LEU A 95 7.32 8.52 0.88
C LEU A 95 6.35 8.26 2.04
N ALA A 96 6.38 9.11 3.06
CA ALA A 96 5.42 9.13 4.15
C ALA A 96 4.64 10.44 4.12
N VAL A 97 3.42 10.44 4.62
CA VAL A 97 2.53 11.60 4.56
C VAL A 97 1.89 11.92 5.89
N ASP A 98 1.52 13.18 6.08
CA ASP A 98 0.55 13.57 7.11
C ASP A 98 -0.82 13.00 6.71
N ARG A 99 -1.41 12.16 7.57
CA ARG A 99 -2.65 11.43 7.25
C ARG A 99 -3.82 12.35 7.00
N ASP A 100 -3.99 13.33 7.89
CA ASP A 100 -5.12 14.24 7.86
C ASP A 100 -5.00 15.20 6.68
N GLY A 101 -3.83 15.78 6.46
CA GLY A 101 -3.53 16.63 5.31
C GLY A 101 -3.76 15.91 3.98
N PHE A 102 -3.29 14.67 3.88
CA PHE A 102 -3.48 13.83 2.69
C PHE A 102 -4.95 13.55 2.39
N SER A 103 -5.71 13.04 3.37
CA SER A 103 -7.13 12.73 3.21
C SER A 103 -7.96 13.98 2.92
N ASN A 104 -7.68 15.09 3.61
CA ASN A 104 -8.37 16.37 3.41
C ASN A 104 -8.11 16.94 2.01
N ALA A 105 -6.88 16.85 1.49
CA ALA A 105 -6.55 17.30 0.14
C ALA A 105 -7.36 16.57 -0.93
N ILE A 106 -7.46 15.23 -0.84
CA ILE A 106 -8.25 14.42 -1.77
C ILE A 106 -9.74 14.71 -1.63
N THR A 107 -10.25 14.75 -0.39
CA THR A 107 -11.66 15.01 -0.11
C THR A 107 -12.08 16.34 -0.71
N LYS A 108 -11.34 17.42 -0.42
CA LYS A 108 -11.62 18.76 -0.92
C LYS A 108 -11.58 18.81 -2.45
N THR A 109 -10.57 18.23 -3.08
CA THR A 109 -10.43 18.23 -4.54
C THR A 109 -11.61 17.57 -5.24
N LEU A 110 -12.11 16.45 -4.70
CA LEU A 110 -13.26 15.75 -5.27
C LEU A 110 -14.59 16.46 -4.97
N GLU A 111 -14.77 17.02 -3.78
CA GLU A 111 -15.97 17.79 -3.41
C GLU A 111 -16.12 19.07 -4.23
N GLU A 112 -15.01 19.71 -4.60
CA GLU A 112 -15.00 20.94 -5.39
C GLU A 112 -15.11 20.69 -6.92
N HIS A 113 -15.00 19.44 -7.38
CA HIS A 113 -15.02 19.13 -8.81
C HIS A 113 -16.44 19.06 -9.37
N PRO A 114 -16.78 19.84 -10.42
CA PRO A 114 -18.17 19.99 -10.90
C PRO A 114 -18.79 18.71 -11.47
N LEU A 115 -18.00 17.72 -11.84
CA LEU A 115 -18.46 16.42 -12.36
C LEU A 115 -18.50 15.32 -11.30
N VAL A 116 -18.21 15.63 -10.04
CA VAL A 116 -18.20 14.62 -8.95
C VAL A 116 -19.30 14.95 -7.95
N GLU A 117 -20.22 14.02 -7.78
CA GLU A 117 -21.21 14.03 -6.70
C GLU A 117 -20.82 13.00 -5.65
N ILE A 118 -20.74 13.40 -4.38
CA ILE A 118 -20.45 12.48 -3.27
C ILE A 118 -21.73 12.16 -2.52
N VAL A 119 -22.18 10.92 -2.63
CA VAL A 119 -23.36 10.41 -1.92
C VAL A 119 -22.91 9.63 -0.69
N ARG A 120 -23.30 10.12 0.50
CA ARG A 120 -22.99 9.46 1.77
C ARG A 120 -24.06 8.42 2.09
N GLY A 121 -23.66 7.15 2.14
CA GLY A 121 -24.55 6.03 2.42
C GLY A 121 -23.93 4.72 1.96
N GLU A 122 -24.38 3.63 2.58
CA GLU A 122 -23.94 2.29 2.21
C GLU A 122 -24.70 1.77 0.98
N VAL A 123 -23.98 1.19 0.05
CA VAL A 123 -24.54 0.31 -0.99
C VAL A 123 -24.44 -1.12 -0.46
N ALA A 124 -25.53 -1.59 0.13
CA ALA A 124 -25.55 -2.85 0.89
C ALA A 124 -25.89 -4.09 0.05
N ASP A 125 -26.25 -3.92 -1.21
CA ASP A 125 -26.63 -5.01 -2.13
C ASP A 125 -25.96 -4.77 -3.48
N LEU A 126 -26.21 -5.65 -4.44
CA LEU A 126 -25.79 -5.41 -5.83
C LEU A 126 -26.36 -4.06 -6.30
N PRO A 127 -25.56 -3.25 -7.00
CA PRO A 127 -26.01 -1.96 -7.51
C PRO A 127 -27.26 -2.10 -8.38
N PRO A 128 -28.18 -1.12 -8.36
CA PRO A 128 -29.36 -1.11 -9.21
C PRO A 128 -29.02 -1.35 -10.69
N THR A 129 -29.90 -2.03 -11.42
CA THR A 129 -29.63 -2.45 -12.81
C THR A 129 -29.62 -1.28 -13.79
N ASP A 130 -30.19 -0.16 -13.44
CA ASP A 130 -30.15 1.11 -14.19
C ASP A 130 -28.80 1.83 -14.09
N TRP A 131 -27.93 1.43 -13.13
CA TRP A 131 -26.54 1.88 -13.11
C TRP A 131 -25.74 1.08 -14.14
N THR A 132 -25.65 1.63 -15.34
CA THR A 132 -25.07 0.96 -16.51
C THR A 132 -23.55 0.80 -16.49
N SER A 133 -22.85 1.50 -15.59
CA SER A 133 -21.40 1.36 -15.33
C SER A 133 -21.11 1.63 -13.87
N VAL A 134 -20.53 0.67 -13.19
CA VAL A 134 -20.22 0.72 -11.76
C VAL A 134 -18.79 0.25 -11.52
N ILE A 135 -18.04 1.01 -10.72
CA ILE A 135 -16.72 0.62 -10.21
C ILE A 135 -16.87 0.29 -8.72
N VAL A 136 -16.68 -0.98 -8.35
CA VAL A 136 -16.67 -1.44 -6.96
C VAL A 136 -15.24 -1.33 -6.42
N ALA A 137 -14.99 -0.33 -5.56
CA ALA A 137 -13.69 0.02 -5.00
C ALA A 137 -13.72 0.06 -3.46
N THR A 138 -14.46 -0.85 -2.86
CA THR A 138 -14.75 -0.91 -1.42
C THR A 138 -13.56 -1.34 -0.56
N GLY A 139 -12.46 -1.75 -1.19
CA GLY A 139 -11.24 -2.15 -0.50
C GLY A 139 -11.40 -3.45 0.29
N PRO A 140 -10.50 -3.68 1.27
CA PRO A 140 -10.46 -4.94 2.02
C PRO A 140 -11.55 -5.06 3.09
N LEU A 141 -12.15 -3.93 3.48
CA LEU A 141 -13.20 -3.84 4.50
C LEU A 141 -14.58 -3.61 3.87
N THR A 142 -14.84 -4.32 2.77
CA THR A 142 -16.17 -4.36 2.13
C THR A 142 -17.22 -4.79 3.15
N SER A 143 -18.40 -4.14 3.12
CA SER A 143 -19.49 -4.52 4.03
C SER A 143 -19.92 -5.95 3.80
N GLU A 144 -20.28 -6.66 4.87
CA GLU A 144 -20.72 -8.07 4.81
C GLU A 144 -21.89 -8.26 3.84
N ALA A 145 -22.80 -7.29 3.78
CA ALA A 145 -23.96 -7.35 2.91
C ALA A 145 -23.56 -7.33 1.43
N LEU A 146 -22.71 -6.37 1.01
CA LEU A 146 -22.23 -6.29 -0.36
C LEU A 146 -21.31 -7.46 -0.71
N ALA A 147 -20.41 -7.89 0.21
CA ALA A 147 -19.54 -9.05 0.01
C ALA A 147 -20.36 -10.32 -0.24
N LYS A 148 -21.42 -10.54 0.55
CA LYS A 148 -22.35 -11.66 0.37
C LYS A 148 -23.09 -11.58 -0.98
N ALA A 149 -23.55 -10.40 -1.38
CA ALA A 149 -24.25 -10.20 -2.64
C ALA A 149 -23.32 -10.52 -3.85
N VAL A 150 -22.07 -10.06 -3.82
CA VAL A 150 -21.05 -10.39 -4.82
C VAL A 150 -20.72 -11.88 -4.82
N GLY A 151 -20.56 -12.51 -3.65
CA GLY A 151 -20.32 -13.95 -3.52
C GLY A 151 -21.46 -14.78 -4.11
N ASN A 152 -22.72 -14.40 -3.86
CA ASN A 152 -23.88 -15.06 -4.46
C ASN A 152 -23.90 -14.93 -5.99
N LEU A 153 -23.51 -13.77 -6.54
CA LEU A 153 -23.46 -13.53 -7.97
C LEU A 153 -22.36 -14.33 -8.67
N THR A 154 -21.20 -14.47 -8.02
CA THR A 154 -20.04 -15.15 -8.60
C THR A 154 -20.02 -16.65 -8.37
N GLY A 155 -20.78 -17.15 -7.37
CA GLY A 155 -20.74 -18.54 -6.92
C GLY A 155 -19.44 -18.90 -6.19
N GLU A 156 -18.58 -17.92 -5.87
CA GLU A 156 -17.30 -18.14 -5.20
C GLU A 156 -17.38 -17.87 -3.70
N VAL A 157 -16.64 -18.69 -2.94
CA VAL A 157 -16.43 -18.43 -1.52
C VAL A 157 -15.47 -17.25 -1.38
N GLU A 158 -15.81 -16.33 -0.51
CA GLU A 158 -14.99 -15.17 -0.19
C GLU A 158 -13.58 -15.59 0.24
N LEU A 159 -12.57 -15.13 -0.46
CA LEU A 159 -11.19 -15.30 -0.07
C LEU A 159 -10.82 -14.22 0.96
N ALA A 160 -10.18 -14.62 2.05
CA ALA A 160 -9.79 -13.71 3.11
C ALA A 160 -8.33 -13.90 3.53
N PHE A 161 -7.72 -12.82 4.02
CA PHE A 161 -6.44 -12.84 4.70
C PHE A 161 -6.46 -11.86 5.88
N PHE A 162 -5.54 -12.02 6.82
CA PHE A 162 -5.42 -11.10 7.95
C PHE A 162 -4.29 -10.10 7.71
N ASP A 163 -4.61 -8.83 8.01
CA ASP A 163 -3.66 -7.72 8.06
C ASP A 163 -3.56 -7.19 9.48
N ALA A 164 -2.37 -6.80 9.88
CA ALA A 164 -2.11 -6.28 11.22
C ALA A 164 -1.65 -4.82 11.17
N ILE A 165 -2.08 -4.05 12.16
CA ILE A 165 -1.77 -2.63 12.30
C ILE A 165 -0.69 -2.45 13.37
N ALA A 166 0.26 -1.53 13.12
CA ALA A 166 1.29 -1.16 14.07
C ALA A 166 0.83 -0.03 15.01
N PRO A 167 1.35 0.01 16.28
CA PRO A 167 1.06 1.06 17.24
C PRO A 167 1.65 2.42 16.85
N ILE A 168 1.04 3.49 17.38
CA ILE A 168 1.49 4.87 17.29
C ILE A 168 1.74 5.40 18.70
N VAL A 169 2.90 6.04 18.92
CA VAL A 169 3.36 6.55 20.21
C VAL A 169 3.39 8.07 20.19
N HIS A 170 3.05 8.71 21.31
CA HIS A 170 3.23 10.14 21.52
C HIS A 170 4.71 10.49 21.71
N PHE A 171 5.20 11.49 20.97
CA PHE A 171 6.61 11.92 21.02
C PHE A 171 7.10 12.27 22.43
N GLU A 172 6.28 12.98 23.21
CA GLU A 172 6.61 13.44 24.55
C GLU A 172 6.87 12.29 25.54
N SER A 173 6.38 11.08 25.23
CA SER A 173 6.57 9.89 26.05
C SER A 173 7.82 9.06 25.64
N ILE A 174 8.58 9.51 24.64
CA ILE A 174 9.81 8.86 24.16
C ILE A 174 11.02 9.46 24.89
N ASP A 175 11.83 8.63 25.53
CA ASP A 175 13.06 9.09 26.19
C ASP A 175 14.19 9.30 25.16
N MET A 176 14.38 10.57 24.77
CA MET A 176 15.41 10.97 23.83
C MET A 176 16.84 10.97 24.43
N ASN A 177 17.02 10.70 25.73
CA ASN A 177 18.35 10.45 26.30
C ASN A 177 18.84 9.02 25.99
N VAL A 178 17.93 8.12 25.64
CA VAL A 178 18.20 6.74 25.23
C VAL A 178 18.11 6.60 23.71
N CYS A 179 17.11 7.24 23.09
CA CYS A 179 16.85 7.20 21.66
C CYS A 179 17.60 8.32 20.93
N TRP A 180 17.84 8.13 19.63
CA TRP A 180 18.46 9.16 18.77
C TRP A 180 17.80 9.25 17.41
N ARG A 181 17.96 10.38 16.72
CA ARG A 181 17.46 10.59 15.37
C ARG A 181 18.52 10.21 14.33
N GLN A 182 18.17 9.34 13.40
CA GLN A 182 18.99 9.00 12.24
C GLN A 182 18.18 8.21 11.21
N SER A 183 18.32 8.51 9.95
CA SER A 183 17.87 7.63 8.85
C SER A 183 18.95 6.59 8.57
N ARG A 184 18.56 5.39 8.19
CA ARG A 184 19.50 4.29 7.89
C ARG A 184 20.44 4.67 6.75
N TYR A 185 21.77 4.56 6.99
CA TYR A 185 22.83 5.02 6.10
C TYR A 185 22.78 6.52 5.80
N ASP A 186 22.23 7.31 6.70
CA ASP A 186 22.06 8.77 6.60
C ASP A 186 21.35 9.19 5.30
N LYS A 187 20.48 8.31 4.78
CA LYS A 187 19.76 8.60 3.54
C LYS A 187 18.81 9.77 3.72
N ILE A 188 18.96 10.73 2.83
CA ILE A 188 18.04 11.84 2.67
C ILE A 188 17.02 11.43 1.59
N GLY A 189 15.74 11.47 1.93
CA GLY A 189 14.63 11.19 1.03
C GLY A 189 13.73 12.40 0.84
N PRO A 190 12.57 12.23 0.21
CA PRO A 190 11.63 13.32 -0.04
C PRO A 190 11.24 14.04 1.25
N GLY A 191 11.58 15.34 1.37
CA GLY A 191 11.32 16.16 2.57
C GLY A 191 12.17 15.82 3.81
N GLY A 192 13.14 14.89 3.68
CA GLY A 192 13.97 14.42 4.78
C GLY A 192 15.27 15.14 4.97
N THR A 193 15.94 14.88 6.10
CA THR A 193 17.22 15.50 6.50
C THR A 193 18.35 14.48 6.72
N GLY A 194 18.03 13.17 6.64
CA GLY A 194 18.93 12.09 7.06
C GLY A 194 18.79 11.72 8.54
N ALA A 195 18.00 12.47 9.31
CA ALA A 195 17.70 12.24 10.73
C ALA A 195 16.21 12.00 11.00
N ASP A 196 15.54 11.28 10.09
CA ASP A 196 14.08 11.26 9.99
C ASP A 196 13.40 10.19 10.87
N TYR A 197 14.17 9.22 11.38
CA TYR A 197 13.67 8.18 12.27
C TYR A 197 14.19 8.37 13.68
N ILE A 198 13.37 8.04 14.69
CA ILE A 198 13.83 7.84 16.06
C ILE A 198 14.22 6.36 16.19
N ASN A 199 15.39 6.11 16.77
CA ASN A 199 15.97 4.80 16.93
C ASN A 199 16.10 4.43 18.40
N CYS A 200 15.51 3.30 18.80
CA CYS A 200 15.53 2.77 20.16
C CYS A 200 16.48 1.55 20.16
N PRO A 201 17.64 1.62 20.85
CA PRO A 201 18.63 0.54 20.85
C PRO A 201 18.22 -0.58 21.81
N LEU A 202 18.56 -1.83 21.45
CA LEU A 202 18.54 -2.96 22.37
C LEU A 202 19.93 -3.61 22.39
N ASP A 203 20.41 -3.94 23.59
CA ASP A 203 21.48 -4.92 23.74
C ASP A 203 20.94 -6.36 23.57
N LYS A 204 21.84 -7.36 23.65
CA LYS A 204 21.44 -8.75 23.47
C LYS A 204 20.47 -9.24 24.55
N THR A 205 20.70 -8.88 25.80
CA THR A 205 19.85 -9.31 26.92
C THR A 205 18.45 -8.72 26.83
N GLN A 206 18.37 -7.43 26.50
CA GLN A 206 17.10 -6.74 26.28
C GLN A 206 16.35 -7.31 25.08
N TYR A 207 17.06 -7.62 23.99
CA TYR A 207 16.47 -8.23 22.80
C TYR A 207 15.91 -9.62 23.11
N ASP A 208 16.68 -10.48 23.77
CA ASP A 208 16.25 -11.85 24.10
C ASP A 208 15.00 -11.81 25.02
N ALA A 209 14.99 -10.95 26.06
CA ALA A 209 13.85 -10.77 26.93
C ALA A 209 12.62 -10.21 26.19
N PHE A 210 12.82 -9.29 25.25
CA PHE A 210 11.77 -8.73 24.41
C PHE A 210 11.15 -9.81 23.49
N VAL A 211 11.97 -10.61 22.80
CA VAL A 211 11.51 -11.73 21.95
C VAL A 211 10.73 -12.75 22.77
N GLU A 212 11.21 -13.12 23.95
CA GLU A 212 10.49 -14.02 24.87
C GLU A 212 9.12 -13.45 25.26
N ALA A 213 9.06 -12.17 25.61
CA ALA A 213 7.82 -11.49 25.97
C ALA A 213 6.82 -11.44 24.79
N LEU A 214 7.29 -11.26 23.55
CA LEU A 214 6.46 -11.35 22.34
C LEU A 214 5.89 -12.77 22.13
N LEU A 215 6.71 -13.79 22.35
CA LEU A 215 6.31 -15.19 22.13
C LEU A 215 5.32 -15.67 23.19
N THR A 216 5.49 -15.24 24.45
CA THR A 216 4.68 -15.65 25.59
C THR A 216 3.48 -14.75 25.88
N GLY A 217 3.44 -13.55 25.30
CA GLY A 217 2.35 -12.60 25.50
C GLY A 217 1.00 -13.11 24.99
N ASP A 218 -0.08 -12.71 25.66
CA ASP A 218 -1.45 -13.04 25.28
C ASP A 218 -1.79 -12.46 23.90
N LYS A 219 -2.27 -13.35 23.02
CA LYS A 219 -2.61 -13.03 21.63
C LYS A 219 -4.11 -13.11 21.39
N THR A 220 -4.59 -12.40 20.39
CA THR A 220 -5.95 -12.60 19.87
C THR A 220 -5.99 -13.95 19.17
N GLU A 221 -6.87 -14.84 19.59
CA GLU A 221 -7.07 -16.14 18.99
C GLU A 221 -8.03 -16.03 17.82
N PHE A 222 -7.73 -16.76 16.73
CA PHE A 222 -8.70 -16.95 15.65
C PHE A 222 -9.70 -18.02 16.06
N LYS A 223 -10.93 -17.88 15.58
CA LYS A 223 -11.89 -18.97 15.67
C LYS A 223 -11.35 -20.16 14.87
N GLU A 224 -11.54 -21.39 15.35
CA GLU A 224 -10.93 -22.62 14.81
C GLU A 224 -11.13 -22.85 13.29
N PHE A 225 -12.17 -22.27 12.70
CA PHE A 225 -12.45 -22.37 11.27
C PHE A 225 -11.72 -21.30 10.41
N GLU A 226 -11.02 -20.33 11.03
CA GLU A 226 -10.30 -19.26 10.35
C GLU A 226 -8.81 -19.59 10.18
N LYS A 227 -8.46 -20.67 9.47
CA LYS A 227 -7.07 -20.95 9.05
C LYS A 227 -6.63 -20.03 7.89
N THR A 228 -6.91 -18.75 8.01
CA THR A 228 -6.62 -17.77 6.98
C THR A 228 -5.15 -17.34 7.05
N PRO A 229 -4.40 -17.35 5.95
CA PRO A 229 -2.99 -16.97 5.96
C PRO A 229 -2.82 -15.46 6.24
N TYR A 230 -1.70 -15.09 6.87
CA TYR A 230 -1.28 -13.69 6.95
C TYR A 230 -0.66 -13.26 5.62
N PHE A 231 -0.85 -12.00 5.28
CA PHE A 231 -0.07 -11.38 4.23
C PHE A 231 1.39 -11.19 4.67
N GLU A 232 2.36 -11.67 3.88
CA GLU A 232 3.79 -11.63 4.23
C GLU A 232 4.33 -10.22 4.48
N GLY A 233 3.78 -9.20 3.81
CA GLY A 233 4.19 -7.80 3.98
C GLY A 233 3.70 -7.15 5.26
N CYS A 234 2.69 -7.72 5.94
CA CYS A 234 2.08 -7.22 7.17
C CYS A 234 2.05 -8.27 8.29
N LEU A 235 3.04 -9.17 8.29
CA LEU A 235 3.17 -10.18 9.34
C LEU A 235 3.25 -9.55 10.72
N PRO A 236 2.48 -10.04 11.70
CA PRO A 236 2.66 -9.65 13.08
C PRO A 236 4.08 -9.90 13.58
N VAL A 237 4.59 -8.97 14.39
CA VAL A 237 5.98 -9.04 14.90
C VAL A 237 6.25 -10.31 15.69
N GLU A 238 5.26 -10.81 16.45
CA GLU A 238 5.34 -12.08 17.17
C GLU A 238 5.36 -13.29 16.23
N VAL A 239 4.66 -13.26 15.10
CA VAL A 239 4.71 -14.33 14.07
C VAL A 239 6.08 -14.34 13.39
N MET A 240 6.68 -13.19 13.16
CA MET A 240 8.08 -13.11 12.71
C MET A 240 9.04 -13.68 13.75
N ALA A 241 8.84 -13.39 15.04
CA ALA A 241 9.65 -13.93 16.13
C ALA A 241 9.56 -15.46 16.25
N GLU A 242 8.37 -16.04 15.99
CA GLU A 242 8.15 -17.51 15.96
C GLU A 242 9.00 -18.22 14.90
N ARG A 243 9.43 -17.53 13.83
CA ARG A 243 10.28 -18.09 12.77
C ARG A 243 11.75 -18.31 13.19
N GLY A 244 12.14 -17.77 14.33
CA GLY A 244 13.46 -17.95 14.93
C GLY A 244 13.96 -16.73 15.70
N PRO A 245 14.88 -16.94 16.68
CA PRO A 245 15.30 -15.91 17.63
C PRO A 245 15.93 -14.67 16.97
N ASP A 246 16.59 -14.83 15.83
CA ASP A 246 17.26 -13.74 15.12
C ASP A 246 16.41 -13.11 14.00
N THR A 247 15.22 -13.63 13.73
CA THR A 247 14.41 -13.18 12.59
C THR A 247 14.13 -11.68 12.63
N LEU A 248 13.76 -11.14 13.79
CA LEU A 248 13.48 -9.70 13.94
C LEU A 248 14.73 -8.86 13.73
N ARG A 249 15.90 -9.33 14.14
CA ARG A 249 17.19 -8.65 14.01
C ARG A 249 17.66 -8.56 12.56
N TYR A 250 17.28 -9.50 11.70
CA TYR A 250 17.51 -9.44 10.25
C TYR A 250 16.37 -8.76 9.48
N GLY A 251 15.25 -8.54 10.15
CA GLY A 251 14.03 -7.90 9.65
C GLY A 251 13.83 -6.47 10.17
N PRO A 252 12.70 -6.18 10.86
CA PRO A 252 12.33 -4.85 11.29
C PRO A 252 13.29 -4.23 12.32
N LEU A 253 13.96 -5.02 13.16
CA LEU A 253 14.87 -4.54 14.18
C LEU A 253 16.35 -4.55 13.77
N LYS A 254 16.62 -4.55 12.48
CA LYS A 254 17.99 -4.61 11.92
C LYS A 254 18.81 -3.39 12.36
N PRO A 255 20.02 -3.56 12.98
CA PRO A 255 20.84 -2.43 13.43
C PRO A 255 21.74 -1.82 12.36
N VAL A 256 21.93 -2.49 11.22
CA VAL A 256 22.90 -2.11 10.17
C VAL A 256 22.58 -0.76 9.56
N GLY A 257 23.62 0.08 9.42
CA GLY A 257 23.52 1.44 8.85
C GLY A 257 23.02 2.47 9.86
N LEU A 258 23.07 2.16 11.17
CA LEU A 258 22.75 3.05 12.27
C LEU A 258 23.91 3.11 13.25
N THR A 259 24.16 4.30 13.80
CA THR A 259 25.20 4.56 14.82
C THR A 259 24.54 5.28 15.99
N ASN A 260 24.62 4.69 17.19
CA ASN A 260 24.04 5.31 18.37
C ASN A 260 24.78 6.61 18.72
N ALA A 261 24.09 7.76 18.62
CA ALA A 261 24.69 9.06 18.88
C ALA A 261 25.13 9.25 20.34
N HIS A 262 24.50 8.55 21.32
CA HIS A 262 24.87 8.60 22.73
C HIS A 262 26.06 7.69 23.07
N LYS A 263 26.27 6.62 22.26
CA LYS A 263 27.32 5.62 22.47
C LYS A 263 27.90 5.17 21.12
N PRO A 264 28.68 6.02 20.41
CA PRO A 264 29.15 5.75 19.05
C PRO A 264 30.03 4.50 18.94
N GLU A 265 30.75 4.16 19.99
CA GLU A 265 31.65 3.00 20.05
C GLU A 265 30.90 1.67 20.27
N GLU A 266 29.66 1.74 20.77
CA GLU A 266 28.86 0.55 21.05
C GLU A 266 27.87 0.29 19.88
N LYS A 267 28.00 -0.84 19.20
CA LYS A 267 27.02 -1.24 18.19
C LYS A 267 25.80 -1.86 18.87
N PRO A 268 24.59 -1.30 18.68
CA PRO A 268 23.37 -1.91 19.23
C PRO A 268 23.18 -3.31 18.63
N TYR A 269 22.69 -4.25 19.43
CA TYR A 269 22.41 -5.61 18.96
C TYR A 269 21.20 -5.62 18.02
N ALA A 270 20.17 -4.83 18.38
CA ALA A 270 18.99 -4.57 17.55
C ALA A 270 18.52 -3.13 17.73
N VAL A 271 17.72 -2.62 16.81
CA VAL A 271 17.18 -1.26 16.85
C VAL A 271 15.72 -1.25 16.42
N VAL A 272 14.84 -0.74 17.25
CA VAL A 272 13.46 -0.40 16.87
C VAL A 272 13.43 1.00 16.27
N GLN A 273 12.81 1.16 15.12
CA GLN A 273 12.67 2.45 14.46
C GLN A 273 11.24 2.98 14.59
N LEU A 274 11.13 4.27 14.92
CA LEU A 274 9.87 5.00 14.91
C LEU A 274 9.91 6.01 13.76
N ARG A 275 8.81 6.12 13.02
CA ARG A 275 8.65 7.04 11.91
C ARG A 275 7.58 8.08 12.24
N GLN A 276 7.83 9.34 11.89
CA GLN A 276 6.88 10.43 12.07
C GLN A 276 5.54 10.11 11.38
N ASP A 277 4.43 10.29 12.07
CA ASP A 277 3.07 9.93 11.62
C ASP A 277 2.18 11.16 11.34
N ASN A 278 2.56 12.35 11.80
CA ASN A 278 1.84 13.61 11.52
C ASN A 278 2.81 14.79 11.31
N ALA A 279 2.32 15.86 10.66
CA ALA A 279 3.14 17.05 10.33
C ALA A 279 3.70 17.75 11.58
N LEU A 280 2.97 17.73 12.70
CA LEU A 280 3.41 18.35 13.96
C LEU A 280 4.58 17.62 14.65
N GLY A 281 4.89 16.37 14.21
CA GLY A 281 5.93 15.55 14.83
C GLY A 281 5.57 15.05 16.23
N THR A 282 4.31 15.10 16.62
CA THR A 282 3.82 14.67 17.93
C THR A 282 3.48 13.20 18.00
N LEU A 283 3.31 12.53 16.84
CA LEU A 283 2.94 11.12 16.72
C LEU A 283 3.99 10.34 15.92
N TRP A 284 4.34 9.14 16.41
CA TRP A 284 5.39 8.30 15.82
C TRP A 284 4.93 6.85 15.70
N ASN A 285 4.95 6.31 14.49
CA ASN A 285 4.56 4.94 14.17
C ASN A 285 5.71 3.97 14.42
N MET A 286 5.45 2.86 15.09
CA MET A 286 6.43 1.78 15.32
C MET A 286 6.60 0.96 14.05
N VAL A 287 7.75 1.09 13.37
CA VAL A 287 7.99 0.48 12.06
C VAL A 287 8.16 -1.03 12.17
N GLY A 288 7.30 -1.79 11.48
CA GLY A 288 7.35 -3.26 11.47
C GLY A 288 6.77 -3.92 12.73
N PHE A 289 5.99 -3.18 13.52
CA PHE A 289 5.35 -3.65 14.75
C PHE A 289 3.85 -3.92 14.59
N GLN A 290 3.43 -4.38 13.43
CA GLN A 290 2.11 -4.99 13.29
C GLN A 290 1.97 -6.11 14.31
N THR A 291 0.84 -6.24 15.00
CA THR A 291 0.71 -7.18 16.12
C THR A 291 -0.70 -7.73 16.29
N LYS A 292 -0.77 -8.98 16.76
CA LYS A 292 -1.98 -9.66 17.26
C LYS A 292 -2.03 -9.76 18.78
N LEU A 293 -1.05 -9.18 19.49
CA LEU A 293 -1.08 -9.12 20.94
C LEU A 293 -2.34 -8.40 21.43
N LYS A 294 -2.92 -8.85 22.55
CA LYS A 294 -3.99 -8.12 23.23
C LYS A 294 -3.51 -6.77 23.72
N TYR A 295 -4.36 -5.78 23.83
CA TYR A 295 -4.00 -4.39 24.14
C TYR A 295 -3.13 -4.24 25.40
N ALA A 296 -3.47 -4.96 26.49
CA ALA A 296 -2.67 -4.90 27.71
C ALA A 296 -1.25 -5.45 27.50
N GLU A 297 -1.12 -6.53 26.72
CA GLU A 297 0.16 -7.13 26.38
C GLU A 297 1.00 -6.22 25.47
N GLN A 298 0.38 -5.53 24.52
CA GLN A 298 1.10 -4.55 23.71
C GLN A 298 1.76 -3.48 24.58
N VAL A 299 1.01 -2.91 25.53
CA VAL A 299 1.56 -1.90 26.47
C VAL A 299 2.68 -2.48 27.30
N ARG A 300 2.52 -3.69 27.85
CA ARG A 300 3.54 -4.36 28.68
C ARG A 300 4.80 -4.65 27.89
N VAL A 301 4.67 -5.28 26.74
CA VAL A 301 5.80 -5.76 25.93
C VAL A 301 6.54 -4.62 25.25
N PHE A 302 5.81 -3.66 24.64
CA PHE A 302 6.48 -2.57 23.93
C PHE A 302 7.14 -1.55 24.86
N ARG A 303 6.71 -1.44 26.11
CA ARG A 303 7.42 -0.67 27.14
C ARG A 303 8.72 -1.29 27.63
N MET A 304 9.01 -2.55 27.27
CA MET A 304 10.32 -3.17 27.51
C MET A 304 11.42 -2.61 26.58
N ILE A 305 11.04 -1.95 25.50
CA ILE A 305 11.99 -1.35 24.56
C ILE A 305 12.64 -0.12 25.20
N PRO A 306 13.99 -0.05 25.26
CA PRO A 306 14.69 1.10 25.79
C PRO A 306 14.27 2.40 25.09
N GLY A 307 13.95 3.41 25.92
CA GLY A 307 13.39 4.67 25.44
C GLY A 307 11.87 4.71 25.34
N LEU A 308 11.18 3.56 25.47
CA LEU A 308 9.71 3.45 25.46
C LEU A 308 9.12 3.00 26.80
N ALA A 309 9.89 2.98 27.88
CA ALA A 309 9.43 2.52 29.20
C ALA A 309 8.17 3.27 29.71
N ASN A 310 8.04 4.54 29.36
CA ASN A 310 6.90 5.38 29.71
C ASN A 310 6.02 5.70 28.50
N ALA A 311 6.13 4.93 27.41
CA ALA A 311 5.42 5.23 26.17
C ALA A 311 3.90 5.33 26.35
N GLU A 312 3.32 6.41 25.84
CA GLU A 312 1.89 6.61 25.72
C GLU A 312 1.47 6.34 24.27
N PHE A 313 0.53 5.42 24.11
CA PHE A 313 0.09 4.99 22.80
C PHE A 313 -1.14 5.79 22.37
N ALA A 314 -0.99 6.59 21.30
CA ALA A 314 -2.11 7.26 20.64
C ALA A 314 -3.04 6.25 19.95
N ARG A 315 -2.46 5.12 19.51
CA ARG A 315 -3.17 3.96 18.97
C ARG A 315 -2.39 2.69 19.25
N LEU A 316 -3.07 1.65 19.66
CA LEU A 316 -2.55 0.29 19.71
C LEU A 316 -2.74 -0.43 18.40
N GLY A 317 -1.98 -1.48 18.16
CA GLY A 317 -2.10 -2.35 17.01
C GLY A 317 -3.35 -3.23 17.08
N GLY A 318 -3.72 -3.83 15.96
CA GLY A 318 -4.87 -4.72 15.86
C GLY A 318 -4.83 -5.57 14.60
N LEU A 319 -5.71 -6.54 14.53
CA LEU A 319 -5.92 -7.39 13.35
C LEU A 319 -7.20 -7.01 12.64
N HIS A 320 -7.15 -7.01 11.32
CA HIS A 320 -8.33 -6.89 10.47
C HIS A 320 -8.40 -8.06 9.50
N ARG A 321 -9.61 -8.57 9.29
CA ARG A 321 -9.89 -9.54 8.24
C ARG A 321 -10.15 -8.78 6.96
N ASN A 322 -9.34 -9.03 5.96
CA ASN A 322 -9.43 -8.44 4.64
C ASN A 322 -10.06 -9.42 3.66
N THR A 323 -10.96 -8.93 2.83
CA THR A 323 -11.63 -9.69 1.77
C THR A 323 -11.03 -9.35 0.42
N PHE A 324 -10.87 -10.37 -0.45
CA PHE A 324 -10.51 -10.17 -1.85
C PHE A 324 -11.19 -11.19 -2.77
N LEU A 325 -11.19 -10.92 -4.05
CA LEU A 325 -11.74 -11.77 -5.10
C LEU A 325 -10.65 -12.65 -5.71
N ASN A 326 -11.03 -13.82 -6.22
CA ASN A 326 -10.20 -14.59 -7.14
C ASN A 326 -10.20 -13.93 -8.53
N SER A 327 -9.62 -12.74 -8.61
CA SER A 327 -9.72 -11.85 -9.77
C SER A 327 -9.30 -12.48 -11.09
N PRO A 328 -8.23 -13.33 -11.18
CA PRO A 328 -7.87 -14.00 -12.43
C PRO A 328 -8.97 -14.88 -13.02
N VAL A 329 -9.82 -15.44 -12.16
CA VAL A 329 -10.96 -16.27 -12.58
C VAL A 329 -12.16 -15.40 -12.90
N LEU A 330 -12.45 -14.41 -12.05
CA LEU A 330 -13.70 -13.65 -12.06
C LEU A 330 -13.69 -12.44 -12.98
N LEU A 331 -12.52 -11.78 -13.17
CA LEU A 331 -12.43 -10.55 -13.94
C LEU A 331 -11.89 -10.79 -15.35
N ASP A 332 -12.33 -9.97 -16.30
CA ASP A 332 -11.72 -9.84 -17.60
C ASP A 332 -10.52 -8.86 -17.59
N GLU A 333 -9.87 -8.69 -18.76
CA GLU A 333 -8.70 -7.80 -18.92
C GLU A 333 -9.00 -6.32 -18.66
N SER A 334 -10.28 -5.93 -18.70
CA SER A 334 -10.76 -4.58 -18.40
C SER A 334 -11.27 -4.40 -16.96
N LEU A 335 -11.00 -5.39 -16.09
CA LEU A 335 -11.42 -5.43 -14.69
C LEU A 335 -12.94 -5.59 -14.48
N ARG A 336 -13.69 -5.97 -15.53
CA ARG A 336 -15.12 -6.24 -15.45
C ARG A 336 -15.36 -7.63 -14.89
N LEU A 337 -16.41 -7.76 -14.08
CA LEU A 337 -16.89 -9.05 -13.61
C LEU A 337 -17.49 -9.83 -14.78
N LYS A 338 -16.95 -11.00 -15.11
CA LYS A 338 -17.43 -11.83 -16.23
C LYS A 338 -18.91 -12.21 -16.14
N ALA A 339 -19.40 -12.40 -14.90
CA ALA A 339 -20.79 -12.73 -14.63
C ALA A 339 -21.74 -11.53 -14.78
N GLU A 340 -21.23 -10.28 -14.62
CA GLU A 340 -22.01 -9.05 -14.68
C GLU A 340 -21.14 -7.89 -15.22
N PRO A 341 -20.97 -7.77 -16.54
CA PRO A 341 -19.97 -6.88 -17.16
C PRO A 341 -20.13 -5.37 -16.89
N ARG A 342 -21.30 -4.92 -16.40
CA ARG A 342 -21.46 -3.53 -15.98
C ARG A 342 -20.73 -3.21 -14.66
N LEU A 343 -20.33 -4.24 -13.89
CA LEU A 343 -19.57 -4.12 -12.66
C LEU A 343 -18.09 -4.30 -12.95
N ARG A 344 -17.30 -3.29 -12.59
CA ARG A 344 -15.83 -3.30 -12.62
C ARG A 344 -15.31 -3.26 -11.20
N PHE A 345 -14.24 -3.98 -10.90
CA PHE A 345 -13.64 -3.99 -9.57
C PHE A 345 -12.29 -3.29 -9.58
N ALA A 346 -11.98 -2.58 -8.47
CA ALA A 346 -10.72 -1.85 -8.32
C ALA A 346 -10.19 -1.86 -6.90
N GLY A 347 -8.87 -1.72 -6.77
CA GLY A 347 -8.18 -1.64 -5.49
C GLY A 347 -7.91 -2.98 -4.84
N GLN A 348 -7.68 -2.98 -3.52
CA GLN A 348 -7.21 -4.16 -2.78
C GLN A 348 -8.16 -5.37 -2.88
N VAL A 349 -9.46 -5.14 -3.05
CA VAL A 349 -10.44 -6.21 -3.27
C VAL A 349 -10.11 -7.07 -4.50
N THR A 350 -9.33 -6.58 -5.45
CA THR A 350 -8.89 -7.34 -6.64
C THR A 350 -7.64 -8.20 -6.40
N GLY A 351 -7.09 -8.23 -5.18
CA GLY A 351 -5.89 -9.01 -4.86
C GLY A 351 -4.57 -8.28 -5.17
N VAL A 352 -4.58 -6.96 -5.32
CA VAL A 352 -3.36 -6.17 -5.14
C VAL A 352 -3.22 -5.80 -3.68
N GLU A 353 -1.98 -5.72 -3.19
CA GLU A 353 -1.72 -5.37 -1.80
C GLU A 353 -0.92 -4.08 -1.73
N GLY A 354 -1.37 -3.15 -0.87
CA GLY A 354 -0.75 -1.86 -0.62
C GLY A 354 -1.56 -0.67 -1.10
N TYR A 355 -1.28 0.48 -0.50
CA TYR A 355 -2.01 1.74 -0.77
C TYR A 355 -1.88 2.21 -2.22
N VAL A 356 -0.63 2.20 -2.72
CA VAL A 356 -0.32 2.69 -4.07
C VAL A 356 -0.84 1.72 -5.12
N GLU A 357 -0.70 0.41 -4.88
CA GLU A 357 -1.23 -0.63 -5.76
C GLU A 357 -2.76 -0.52 -5.86
N SER A 358 -3.42 -0.28 -4.73
CA SER A 358 -4.88 -0.08 -4.71
C SER A 358 -5.29 1.15 -5.52
N ALA A 359 -4.60 2.27 -5.33
CA ALA A 359 -4.84 3.49 -6.11
C ALA A 359 -4.54 3.29 -7.60
N ALA A 360 -3.46 2.57 -7.94
CA ALA A 360 -3.08 2.26 -9.32
C ALA A 360 -4.16 1.49 -10.07
N ILE A 361 -4.79 0.48 -9.43
CA ILE A 361 -5.91 -0.23 -10.04
C ILE A 361 -7.16 0.66 -10.12
N GLY A 362 -7.35 1.57 -9.17
CA GLY A 362 -8.37 2.62 -9.27
C GLY A 362 -8.17 3.53 -10.48
N LEU A 363 -6.92 3.97 -10.72
CA LEU A 363 -6.54 4.77 -11.89
C LEU A 363 -6.87 4.04 -13.20
N ILE A 364 -6.49 2.78 -13.31
CA ILE A 364 -6.76 1.96 -14.51
C ILE A 364 -8.26 1.76 -14.72
N ALA A 365 -8.99 1.40 -13.66
CA ALA A 365 -10.43 1.18 -13.72
C ALA A 365 -11.20 2.46 -14.12
N GLY A 366 -10.81 3.61 -13.56
CA GLY A 366 -11.36 4.91 -13.93
C GLY A 366 -11.13 5.26 -15.40
N ARG A 367 -9.92 5.06 -15.90
CA ARG A 367 -9.60 5.28 -17.32
C ARG A 367 -10.36 4.35 -18.24
N PHE A 368 -10.45 3.06 -17.94
CA PHE A 368 -11.24 2.12 -18.72
C PHE A 368 -12.72 2.51 -18.79
N ALA A 369 -13.31 2.89 -17.65
CA ALA A 369 -14.69 3.33 -17.65
C ALA A 369 -14.88 4.66 -18.40
N ALA A 370 -13.92 5.58 -18.32
CA ALA A 370 -13.94 6.83 -19.07
C ALA A 370 -13.87 6.60 -20.58
N SER A 371 -12.92 5.79 -21.06
CA SER A 371 -12.82 5.45 -22.49
C SER A 371 -14.11 4.85 -23.02
N GLU A 372 -14.73 3.92 -22.28
CA GLU A 372 -16.02 3.33 -22.68
C GLU A 372 -17.14 4.37 -22.79
N ARG A 373 -17.23 5.30 -21.82
CA ARG A 373 -18.24 6.35 -21.82
C ARG A 373 -18.03 7.36 -22.95
N ASN A 374 -16.79 7.61 -23.33
CA ASN A 374 -16.43 8.47 -24.46
C ASN A 374 -16.47 7.76 -25.82
N GLY A 375 -16.72 6.43 -25.86
CA GLY A 375 -16.71 5.66 -27.09
C GLY A 375 -15.31 5.42 -27.65
N GLU A 376 -14.29 5.54 -26.80
CA GLU A 376 -12.88 5.35 -27.16
C GLU A 376 -12.46 3.88 -26.98
N PRO A 377 -11.48 3.39 -27.74
CA PRO A 377 -10.95 2.05 -27.55
C PRO A 377 -10.23 1.93 -26.20
N LEU A 378 -10.41 0.78 -25.52
CA LEU A 378 -9.67 0.49 -24.31
C LEU A 378 -8.18 0.34 -24.61
N SER A 379 -7.35 1.06 -23.86
CA SER A 379 -5.89 1.04 -23.98
C SER A 379 -5.28 0.61 -22.63
N PRO A 380 -5.01 -0.70 -22.43
CA PRO A 380 -4.35 -1.13 -21.20
C PRO A 380 -2.89 -0.65 -21.15
N PRO A 381 -2.37 -0.36 -19.94
CA PRO A 381 -0.96 0.00 -19.78
C PRO A 381 -0.06 -1.17 -20.19
N PRO A 382 1.10 -0.90 -20.84
CA PRO A 382 2.01 -1.95 -21.27
C PRO A 382 2.46 -2.86 -20.13
N PRO A 383 2.54 -4.19 -20.32
CA PRO A 383 2.98 -5.13 -19.26
C PRO A 383 4.38 -4.88 -18.72
N THR A 384 5.17 -4.07 -19.42
CA THR A 384 6.51 -3.64 -19.05
C THR A 384 6.51 -2.51 -18.02
N THR A 385 5.37 -1.85 -17.79
CA THR A 385 5.16 -0.83 -16.74
C THR A 385 4.74 -1.47 -15.42
N ALA A 386 4.87 -0.75 -14.32
CA ALA A 386 4.37 -1.20 -13.01
C ALA A 386 2.83 -1.30 -12.99
N LEU A 387 2.14 -0.33 -13.62
CA LEU A 387 0.69 -0.36 -13.83
C LEU A 387 0.25 -1.60 -14.61
N GLY A 388 0.89 -1.89 -15.74
CA GLY A 388 0.57 -3.05 -16.57
C GLY A 388 0.93 -4.38 -15.92
N ALA A 389 2.03 -4.43 -15.15
CA ALA A 389 2.43 -5.63 -14.41
C ALA A 389 1.43 -5.99 -13.30
N LEU A 390 0.87 -4.98 -12.59
CA LEU A 390 -0.21 -5.19 -11.62
C LEU A 390 -1.50 -5.64 -12.29
N LEU A 391 -1.89 -4.99 -13.39
CA LEU A 391 -3.08 -5.40 -14.15
C LEU A 391 -2.95 -6.86 -14.61
N ALA A 392 -1.81 -7.24 -15.21
CA ALA A 392 -1.55 -8.62 -15.62
C ALA A 392 -1.61 -9.62 -14.46
N HIS A 393 -1.14 -9.24 -13.27
CA HIS A 393 -1.22 -10.08 -12.08
C HIS A 393 -2.67 -10.44 -11.71
N ILE A 394 -3.56 -9.44 -11.65
CA ILE A 394 -4.96 -9.64 -11.22
C ILE A 394 -5.90 -10.12 -12.33
N THR A 395 -5.48 -10.09 -13.58
CA THR A 395 -6.26 -10.61 -14.72
C THR A 395 -5.75 -11.94 -15.26
N GLY A 396 -4.82 -12.59 -14.54
CA GLY A 396 -4.39 -13.98 -14.82
C GLY A 396 -3.20 -14.14 -15.76
N GLY A 397 -2.57 -13.05 -16.22
CA GLY A 397 -1.41 -13.12 -17.13
C GLY A 397 -0.18 -13.84 -16.59
N HIS A 398 -0.10 -14.07 -15.26
CA HIS A 398 0.99 -14.83 -14.63
C HIS A 398 0.61 -16.26 -14.24
N LEU A 399 -0.68 -16.65 -14.39
CA LEU A 399 -1.17 -18.00 -14.09
C LEU A 399 -1.12 -18.93 -15.29
N SER A 400 -0.92 -18.40 -16.51
CA SER A 400 -0.90 -19.14 -17.76
C SER A 400 0.36 -19.99 -17.98
N VAL A 401 1.34 -19.92 -17.09
CA VAL A 401 2.49 -20.82 -17.12
C VAL A 401 2.15 -22.06 -16.31
N GLU A 402 1.70 -23.11 -16.98
CA GLU A 402 1.59 -24.45 -16.43
C GLU A 402 2.92 -24.83 -15.77
N SER A 403 2.99 -24.76 -14.46
CA SER A 403 4.11 -25.35 -13.71
C SER A 403 3.72 -26.78 -13.38
N GLU A 404 4.59 -27.74 -13.70
CA GLU A 404 4.47 -29.17 -13.39
C GLU A 404 4.27 -29.46 -11.88
N SER A 405 4.22 -28.44 -11.03
CA SER A 405 4.13 -28.53 -9.56
C SER A 405 2.80 -28.06 -8.97
N GLY A 406 1.67 -28.31 -9.64
CA GLY A 406 0.33 -28.06 -9.07
C GLY A 406 -0.16 -26.62 -9.18
N SER A 407 -1.48 -26.46 -9.18
CA SER A 407 -2.19 -25.17 -9.25
C SER A 407 -1.67 -24.19 -8.20
N ARG A 408 -1.00 -23.12 -8.64
CA ARG A 408 -0.67 -21.98 -7.76
C ARG A 408 -1.96 -21.26 -7.42
N SER A 409 -2.31 -21.23 -6.14
CA SER A 409 -3.42 -20.39 -5.67
C SER A 409 -3.08 -18.92 -5.88
N PHE A 410 -4.04 -18.13 -6.37
CA PHE A 410 -3.91 -16.69 -6.45
C PHE A 410 -3.70 -16.09 -5.06
N GLN A 411 -2.72 -15.22 -4.92
CA GLN A 411 -2.39 -14.56 -3.65
C GLN A 411 -2.29 -13.05 -3.87
N PRO A 412 -2.80 -12.23 -2.93
CA PRO A 412 -2.57 -10.80 -2.93
C PRO A 412 -1.08 -10.47 -2.99
N MET A 413 -0.71 -9.45 -3.78
CA MET A 413 0.71 -9.14 -4.00
C MET A 413 0.95 -7.64 -4.16
N ASN A 414 2.07 -7.19 -3.58
CA ASN A 414 2.64 -5.88 -3.87
C ASN A 414 3.33 -5.87 -5.23
N VAL A 415 3.44 -4.69 -5.84
CA VAL A 415 4.26 -4.50 -7.02
C VAL A 415 5.73 -4.85 -6.75
N ASN A 416 6.30 -5.66 -7.61
CA ASN A 416 7.71 -6.06 -7.54
C ASN A 416 8.23 -6.40 -8.95
N PHE A 417 9.55 -6.30 -9.15
CA PHE A 417 10.15 -6.54 -10.46
C PHE A 417 10.02 -7.99 -10.98
N GLY A 418 9.56 -8.93 -10.15
CA GLY A 418 9.23 -10.30 -10.56
C GLY A 418 7.97 -10.39 -11.42
N LEU A 419 7.08 -9.38 -11.33
CA LEU A 419 5.87 -9.29 -12.15
C LEU A 419 6.14 -8.78 -13.57
N PHE A 420 7.30 -8.15 -13.80
CA PHE A 420 7.61 -7.54 -15.10
C PHE A 420 8.18 -8.56 -16.07
N PRO A 421 7.87 -8.42 -17.36
CA PRO A 421 8.55 -9.20 -18.39
C PRO A 421 10.06 -9.08 -18.31
N PRO A 422 10.82 -10.17 -18.47
CA PRO A 422 12.27 -10.15 -18.35
C PRO A 422 12.93 -9.18 -19.32
N ILE A 423 14.12 -8.67 -18.94
CA ILE A 423 14.94 -7.81 -19.78
C ILE A 423 16.33 -8.42 -19.94
N SER A 424 16.82 -8.46 -21.15
CA SER A 424 18.21 -8.81 -21.45
C SER A 424 19.08 -7.58 -21.23
N VAL A 425 19.87 -7.59 -20.15
CA VAL A 425 20.86 -6.53 -19.91
C VAL A 425 22.18 -6.96 -20.56
N PRO A 426 22.73 -6.22 -21.53
CA PRO A 426 24.04 -6.52 -22.09
C PRO A 426 25.09 -6.64 -21.01
N ARG A 427 26.06 -7.57 -21.15
CA ARG A 427 27.21 -7.65 -20.25
C ARG A 427 27.87 -6.27 -20.25
N GLN A 428 27.92 -5.62 -19.08
CA GLN A 428 28.55 -4.32 -18.93
C GLN A 428 30.00 -4.39 -19.41
N SER A 429 30.33 -3.58 -20.42
CA SER A 429 31.73 -3.32 -20.75
C SER A 429 32.44 -2.74 -19.54
N LYS A 430 33.75 -3.03 -19.40
CA LYS A 430 34.59 -2.70 -18.22
C LYS A 430 34.73 -1.20 -17.88
N GLY A 431 33.90 -0.30 -18.42
CA GLY A 431 34.10 1.16 -18.44
C GLY A 431 33.06 2.04 -17.75
N LYS A 432 32.14 1.52 -16.93
CA LYS A 432 31.24 2.42 -16.16
C LYS A 432 31.94 2.94 -14.90
N GLU A 433 31.86 4.26 -14.71
CA GLU A 433 32.42 4.95 -13.54
C GLU A 433 31.83 4.38 -12.23
N PRO A 434 32.65 4.26 -11.18
CA PRO A 434 32.20 3.90 -9.85
C PRO A 434 31.21 4.96 -9.32
N ARG A 435 30.28 4.54 -8.45
CA ARG A 435 29.45 5.48 -7.67
C ARG A 435 30.34 6.40 -6.81
N PRO A 436 29.78 7.50 -6.27
CA PRO A 436 30.51 8.38 -5.33
C PRO A 436 31.09 7.62 -4.12
N ASP A 437 30.51 6.45 -3.76
CA ASP A 437 30.99 5.54 -2.70
C ASP A 437 32.11 4.56 -3.18
N GLY A 438 32.58 4.69 -4.40
CA GLY A 438 33.62 3.84 -4.99
C GLY A 438 33.18 2.42 -5.38
N ARG A 439 31.91 2.05 -5.19
CA ARG A 439 31.40 0.71 -5.48
C ARG A 439 30.82 0.63 -6.88
N ARG A 440 31.06 -0.48 -7.58
CA ARG A 440 30.37 -0.78 -8.85
C ARG A 440 28.93 -1.20 -8.59
N PRO A 441 27.96 -0.76 -9.43
CA PRO A 441 26.58 -1.23 -9.32
C PRO A 441 26.54 -2.76 -9.42
N SER A 442 25.78 -3.41 -8.53
CA SER A 442 25.57 -4.84 -8.63
C SER A 442 24.79 -5.18 -9.93
N LYS A 443 25.01 -6.39 -10.48
CA LYS A 443 24.25 -6.87 -11.65
C LYS A 443 22.74 -6.80 -11.43
N ALA A 444 22.29 -7.05 -10.20
CA ALA A 444 20.89 -6.96 -9.80
C ALA A 444 20.36 -5.52 -9.88
N LEU A 445 21.15 -4.54 -9.40
CA LEU A 445 20.78 -3.14 -9.46
C LEU A 445 20.72 -2.65 -10.91
N ALA A 446 21.73 -2.98 -11.74
CA ALA A 446 21.74 -2.62 -13.16
C ALA A 446 20.52 -3.16 -13.91
N ARG A 447 20.07 -4.39 -13.57
CA ARG A 447 18.86 -4.99 -14.12
C ARG A 447 17.62 -4.19 -13.72
N LYS A 448 17.46 -3.84 -12.45
CA LYS A 448 16.32 -3.07 -11.93
C LYS A 448 16.24 -1.69 -12.61
N THR A 449 17.35 -0.95 -12.66
CA THR A 449 17.41 0.35 -13.33
C THR A 449 17.05 0.27 -14.82
N ALA A 450 17.49 -0.79 -15.52
CA ALA A 450 17.14 -1.00 -16.92
C ALA A 450 15.64 -1.31 -17.09
N MET A 451 15.03 -2.07 -16.16
CA MET A 451 13.59 -2.35 -16.18
C MET A 451 12.79 -1.07 -15.93
N SER A 452 13.20 -0.24 -14.97
CA SER A 452 12.55 1.06 -14.70
C SER A 452 12.64 2.02 -15.89
N ALA A 453 13.81 2.13 -16.52
CA ALA A 453 13.98 2.96 -17.71
C ALA A 453 13.09 2.51 -18.88
N ARG A 454 13.00 1.20 -19.13
CA ARG A 454 12.07 0.64 -20.12
C ARG A 454 10.63 0.98 -19.79
N ALA A 455 10.22 0.77 -18.53
CA ALA A 455 8.85 1.00 -18.09
C ALA A 455 8.42 2.45 -18.29
N LEU A 456 9.27 3.41 -17.92
CA LEU A 456 8.97 4.84 -18.10
C LEU A 456 8.90 5.25 -19.57
N SER A 457 9.76 4.68 -20.45
CA SER A 457 9.67 4.91 -21.90
C SER A 457 8.38 4.37 -22.50
N ASP A 458 7.98 3.16 -22.10
CA ASP A 458 6.76 2.52 -22.59
C ASP A 458 5.51 3.24 -22.07
N LEU A 459 5.57 3.73 -20.82
CA LEU A 459 4.51 4.56 -20.22
C LEU A 459 4.30 5.87 -21.00
N GLU A 460 5.38 6.56 -21.37
CA GLU A 460 5.30 7.81 -22.15
C GLU A 460 4.61 7.56 -23.50
N GLY A 461 4.96 6.45 -24.16
CA GLY A 461 4.30 6.04 -25.39
C GLY A 461 2.81 5.73 -25.21
N TRP A 462 2.44 5.13 -24.08
CA TRP A 462 1.05 4.84 -23.74
C TRP A 462 0.26 6.12 -23.45
N LEU A 463 0.77 7.02 -22.61
CA LEU A 463 0.13 8.30 -22.28
C LEU A 463 0.00 9.25 -23.48
N ALA A 464 0.93 9.19 -24.43
CA ALA A 464 0.85 10.00 -25.66
C ALA A 464 -0.31 9.55 -26.57
N LYS A 465 -0.56 8.24 -26.68
CA LYS A 465 -1.69 7.69 -27.43
C LYS A 465 -3.04 8.12 -26.83
N ASP A 466 -3.18 8.04 -25.52
CA ASP A 466 -4.39 8.51 -24.82
C ASP A 466 -4.71 9.98 -25.13
N ARG A 467 -3.69 10.85 -25.19
CA ARG A 467 -3.87 12.27 -25.49
C ARG A 467 -4.24 12.54 -26.95
N SER A 468 -3.78 11.74 -27.89
CA SER A 468 -4.10 11.91 -29.31
C SER A 468 -5.55 11.50 -29.62
N VAL A 469 -6.06 10.48 -28.95
CA VAL A 469 -7.46 10.03 -29.08
C VAL A 469 -8.42 11.06 -28.48
N ALA A 470 -8.06 11.69 -27.36
CA ALA A 470 -8.89 12.73 -26.73
C ALA A 470 -8.90 14.09 -27.49
N ALA A 471 -8.03 14.27 -28.49
CA ALA A 471 -7.91 15.51 -29.29
C ALA A 471 -8.57 15.42 -30.67
N GLU A 472 -9.02 14.24 -31.12
CA GLU A 472 -9.83 13.98 -32.30
C GLU A 472 -11.33 13.93 -31.93
#